data_57eb5580ce889c0fffd3449f920df0c1
#
_entry.id   57eb5580ce889c0fffd3449f920df0c1
#
_cell.length_a   1.000
_cell.length_b   1.000
_cell.length_c   1.000
_cell.angle_alpha   90.00
_cell.angle_beta   90.00
_cell.angle_gamma   90.00
#
_symmetry.space_group_name_H-M   'P 1'
#
loop_
_entity.id
_entity.type
_entity.pdbx_description
1 polymer ?
#
loop_
_entity_poly.entity_id
_entity_poly.type
_entity_poly.pdbx_seq_one_letter_code
_entity_poly.pdbx_strand_id
1 'polypeptide(L)'
;LIFVGGDGTARDVLEGISPGTLVIGVPSGVKMHSGVFAITPDAAAELIRDLLFGEPTRKVEKEVRDYDSQKSDENKSVITKCFGEMWVPDSTSHVQQTKVPGSQDEALLTEEIIAYVVDNISLHREKAIVIGPGRTCLLLKERLGVAGTLLGFDVLLPDGQWLLDVPFSVLRDQQNMDTMHVFLSFSRAQGFLLGRGNQQLSLEVLRELNWPDDFTLLGTLPKL
;
A
#
# COMPACT_ATOMS: atom_id res chain seq x y z
N LEU A 1 7.68 24.23 0.18
CA LEU A 1 8.31 23.21 -0.67
C LEU A 1 7.27 22.15 -1.06
N ILE A 2 7.25 21.76 -2.35
CA ILE A 2 6.44 20.63 -2.84
C ILE A 2 7.41 19.55 -3.29
N PHE A 3 7.16 18.30 -2.92
CA PHE A 3 7.94 17.15 -3.39
C PHE A 3 7.04 15.98 -3.75
N VAL A 4 7.49 15.14 -4.66
CA VAL A 4 6.76 13.96 -5.15
C VAL A 4 7.58 12.71 -4.83
N GLY A 5 7.00 11.74 -4.12
CA GLY A 5 7.75 10.54 -3.75
C GLY A 5 7.06 9.66 -2.72
N GLY A 6 7.87 8.83 -2.05
CA GLY A 6 7.50 7.98 -0.92
C GLY A 6 8.31 8.32 0.33
N ASP A 7 8.30 7.41 1.32
CA ASP A 7 8.94 7.64 2.63
C ASP A 7 10.45 7.91 2.52
N GLY A 8 11.17 7.21 1.62
CA GLY A 8 12.58 7.48 1.37
C GLY A 8 12.82 8.91 0.86
N THR A 9 11.97 9.39 -0.06
CA THR A 9 12.04 10.77 -0.55
C THR A 9 11.75 11.78 0.56
N ALA A 10 10.78 11.49 1.43
CA ALA A 10 10.47 12.35 2.57
C ALA A 10 11.65 12.47 3.53
N ARG A 11 12.39 11.38 3.75
CA ARG A 11 13.61 11.38 4.55
C ARG A 11 14.71 12.25 3.91
N ASP A 12 14.96 12.09 2.61
CA ASP A 12 15.96 12.87 1.90
C ASP A 12 15.61 14.37 1.91
N VAL A 13 14.32 14.70 1.78
CA VAL A 13 13.83 16.08 1.91
C VAL A 13 14.06 16.62 3.31
N LEU A 14 13.72 15.83 4.36
CA LEU A 14 13.94 16.23 5.75
C LEU A 14 15.42 16.58 6.03
N GLU A 15 16.36 15.82 5.47
CA GLU A 15 17.80 16.06 5.63
C GLU A 15 18.27 17.35 4.92
N GLY A 16 17.57 17.75 3.83
CA GLY A 16 17.98 18.87 2.98
C GLY A 16 17.28 20.19 3.23
N ILE A 17 16.19 20.23 4.01
CA ILE A 17 15.40 21.47 4.21
C ILE A 17 15.81 22.22 5.48
N SER A 18 15.59 23.54 5.47
CA SER A 18 15.74 24.38 6.67
C SER A 18 14.61 24.11 7.67
N PRO A 19 14.89 24.12 8.99
CA PRO A 19 13.87 24.00 10.03
C PRO A 19 12.72 24.99 9.83
N GLY A 20 11.48 24.51 10.01
CA GLY A 20 10.28 25.36 9.84
C GLY A 20 9.79 25.53 8.39
N THR A 21 10.45 24.91 7.41
CA THR A 21 9.97 24.89 6.03
C THR A 21 8.65 24.16 5.93
N LEU A 22 7.62 24.82 5.38
CA LEU A 22 6.33 24.17 5.09
C LEU A 22 6.48 23.26 3.86
N VAL A 23 6.07 22.00 4.00
CA VAL A 23 6.15 21.03 2.91
C VAL A 23 4.78 20.47 2.55
N ILE A 24 4.61 20.07 1.30
CA ILE A 24 3.51 19.26 0.81
C ILE A 24 4.10 18.08 0.06
N GLY A 25 3.93 16.88 0.59
CA GLY A 25 4.29 15.65 -0.09
C GLY A 25 3.17 15.17 -1.01
N VAL A 26 3.47 15.08 -2.31
CA VAL A 26 2.58 14.44 -3.29
C VAL A 26 2.88 12.96 -3.30
N PRO A 27 1.90 12.12 -2.98
CA PRO A 27 2.13 10.69 -2.84
C PRO A 27 2.38 10.01 -4.19
N SER A 28 3.52 9.32 -4.33
CA SER A 28 3.79 8.43 -5.46
C SER A 28 4.39 7.09 -5.05
N GLY A 29 4.61 6.89 -3.76
CA GLY A 29 5.17 5.67 -3.19
C GLY A 29 4.12 4.64 -2.79
N VAL A 30 4.62 3.46 -2.43
CA VAL A 30 3.84 2.32 -1.93
C VAL A 30 3.85 2.35 -0.40
N LYS A 31 2.69 2.16 0.25
CA LYS A 31 2.59 1.98 1.72
C LYS A 31 3.38 3.02 2.52
N MET A 32 3.09 4.26 2.31
CA MET A 32 3.75 5.36 3.00
C MET A 32 3.32 5.39 4.47
N HIS A 33 4.32 5.60 5.33
CA HIS A 33 4.18 5.65 6.78
C HIS A 33 4.32 7.07 7.33
N SER A 34 4.92 7.96 6.54
CA SER A 34 5.11 9.36 6.91
C SER A 34 3.79 10.14 6.85
N GLY A 35 3.56 10.97 7.86
CA GLY A 35 2.38 11.84 7.93
C GLY A 35 2.48 13.12 7.07
N VAL A 36 3.51 13.26 6.26
CA VAL A 36 3.81 14.49 5.49
C VAL A 36 3.22 14.51 4.08
N PHE A 37 2.56 13.44 3.68
CA PHE A 37 1.94 13.31 2.36
C PHE A 37 0.46 13.66 2.40
N ALA A 38 -0.01 14.25 1.32
CA ALA A 38 -1.45 14.32 1.05
C ALA A 38 -2.02 12.89 0.84
N ILE A 39 -3.32 12.73 1.02
CA ILE A 39 -3.99 11.42 0.85
C ILE A 39 -3.90 10.96 -0.61
N THR A 40 -4.09 11.90 -1.55
CA THR A 40 -4.02 11.67 -3.00
C THR A 40 -3.27 12.81 -3.68
N PRO A 41 -2.80 12.63 -4.93
CA PRO A 41 -2.28 13.76 -5.71
C PRO A 41 -3.29 14.90 -5.90
N ASP A 42 -4.58 14.59 -6.04
CA ASP A 42 -5.64 15.60 -6.16
C ASP A 42 -5.80 16.40 -4.85
N ALA A 43 -5.76 15.71 -3.70
CA ALA A 43 -5.75 16.38 -2.40
C ALA A 43 -4.52 17.29 -2.22
N ALA A 44 -3.35 16.89 -2.74
CA ALA A 44 -2.17 17.76 -2.76
C ALA A 44 -2.41 19.00 -3.63
N ALA A 45 -3.03 18.86 -4.79
CA ALA A 45 -3.35 19.97 -5.67
C ALA A 45 -4.34 20.95 -5.03
N GLU A 46 -5.34 20.46 -4.29
CA GLU A 46 -6.27 21.29 -3.51
C GLU A 46 -5.55 22.07 -2.42
N LEU A 47 -4.68 21.42 -1.64
CA LEU A 47 -3.87 22.07 -0.62
C LEU A 47 -2.96 23.18 -1.21
N ILE A 48 -2.34 22.90 -2.35
CA ILE A 48 -1.50 23.88 -3.05
C ILE A 48 -2.34 25.06 -3.51
N ARG A 49 -3.50 24.80 -4.10
CA ARG A 49 -4.44 25.83 -4.54
C ARG A 49 -4.84 26.73 -3.37
N ASP A 50 -5.27 26.15 -2.26
CA ASP A 50 -5.75 26.90 -1.08
C ASP A 50 -4.64 27.79 -0.51
N LEU A 51 -3.40 27.29 -0.44
CA LEU A 51 -2.24 28.10 -0.05
C LEU A 51 -1.92 29.24 -1.01
N LEU A 52 -2.07 29.01 -2.32
CA LEU A 52 -1.82 30.04 -3.34
C LEU A 52 -2.87 31.15 -3.33
N PHE A 53 -4.12 30.82 -3.02
CA PHE A 53 -5.23 31.77 -2.92
C PHE A 53 -5.33 32.44 -1.53
N GLY A 54 -4.41 32.13 -0.61
CA GLY A 54 -4.31 32.76 0.69
C GLY A 54 -5.34 32.30 1.69
N GLU A 55 -5.90 31.11 1.49
CA GLU A 55 -6.77 30.50 2.50
C GLU A 55 -6.00 30.30 3.81
N PRO A 56 -6.58 30.65 4.96
CA PRO A 56 -5.92 30.53 6.24
C PRO A 56 -5.63 29.07 6.58
N THR A 57 -4.37 28.69 6.48
CA THR A 57 -3.94 27.32 6.72
C THR A 57 -3.08 27.25 7.97
N ARG A 58 -3.55 26.52 8.98
CA ARG A 58 -2.74 26.19 10.15
C ARG A 58 -1.61 25.25 9.75
N LYS A 59 -0.46 25.35 10.43
CA LYS A 59 0.68 24.45 10.24
C LYS A 59 0.75 23.47 11.40
N VAL A 60 1.06 22.22 11.11
CA VAL A 60 1.27 21.16 12.11
C VAL A 60 2.54 20.38 11.78
N GLU A 61 3.21 19.88 12.79
CA GLU A 61 4.34 18.95 12.62
C GLU A 61 3.81 17.54 12.42
N LYS A 62 4.40 16.83 11.45
CA LYS A 62 4.11 15.44 11.15
C LYS A 62 5.38 14.65 11.01
N GLU A 63 5.35 13.41 11.53
CA GLU A 63 6.48 12.51 11.51
C GLU A 63 6.84 12.04 10.09
N VAL A 64 8.13 11.98 9.84
CA VAL A 64 8.74 11.30 8.69
C VAL A 64 9.17 9.92 9.16
N ARG A 65 8.60 8.87 8.55
CA ARG A 65 8.87 7.47 8.88
C ARG A 65 9.33 6.72 7.65
N ASP A 66 10.32 5.86 7.83
CA ASP A 66 10.79 4.95 6.79
C ASP A 66 11.20 3.62 7.40
N TYR A 67 11.46 2.62 6.58
CA TYR A 67 11.91 1.32 7.02
C TYR A 67 13.30 1.38 7.64
N ASP A 68 13.50 0.69 8.76
CA ASP A 68 14.82 0.52 9.36
C ASP A 68 15.56 -0.63 8.67
N SER A 69 16.38 -0.30 7.68
CA SER A 69 17.21 -1.26 6.93
C SER A 69 18.24 -2.01 7.79
N GLN A 70 18.52 -1.54 9.00
CA GLN A 70 19.50 -2.17 9.90
C GLN A 70 18.90 -3.29 10.77
N LYS A 71 17.59 -3.44 10.79
CA LYS A 71 16.87 -4.42 11.64
C LYS A 71 15.98 -5.38 10.87
N SER A 72 16.20 -5.55 9.58
CA SER A 72 15.53 -6.60 8.80
C SER A 72 16.14 -7.97 9.12
N ASP A 73 15.81 -8.55 10.27
CA ASP A 73 15.91 -9.99 10.47
C ASP A 73 14.85 -10.65 9.56
N GLU A 74 15.27 -11.64 8.80
CA GLU A 74 14.48 -12.34 7.76
C GLU A 74 13.14 -12.91 8.24
N ASN A 75 12.79 -12.78 9.52
CA ASN A 75 11.59 -13.37 10.12
C ASN A 75 10.79 -12.44 11.05
N LYS A 76 10.99 -11.11 11.03
CA LYS A 76 10.27 -10.21 11.93
C LYS A 76 9.67 -9.01 11.22
N SER A 77 8.51 -8.61 11.69
CA SER A 77 7.75 -7.43 11.30
C SER A 77 8.62 -6.26 10.87
N VAL A 78 8.42 -5.78 9.66
CA VAL A 78 9.05 -4.57 9.13
C VAL A 78 8.83 -3.42 10.13
N ILE A 79 9.89 -3.01 10.81
CA ILE A 79 9.84 -1.94 11.81
C ILE A 79 10.09 -0.63 11.08
N THR A 80 9.16 0.30 11.22
CA THR A 80 9.35 1.67 10.76
C THR A 80 9.99 2.50 11.87
N LYS A 81 10.99 3.31 11.50
CA LYS A 81 11.67 4.26 12.38
C LYS A 81 11.21 5.68 12.06
N CYS A 82 11.03 6.50 13.09
CA CYS A 82 10.86 7.94 12.93
C CYS A 82 12.24 8.59 12.70
N PHE A 83 12.36 9.38 11.64
CA PHE A 83 13.58 10.10 11.28
C PHE A 83 13.53 11.57 11.68
N GLY A 84 12.35 12.10 11.97
CA GLY A 84 12.13 13.47 12.40
C GLY A 84 10.73 13.95 12.02
N GLU A 85 10.54 15.26 12.04
CA GLU A 85 9.25 15.91 11.77
C GLU A 85 9.40 17.05 10.75
N MET A 86 8.38 17.22 9.93
CA MET A 86 8.27 18.36 8.99
C MET A 86 6.94 19.09 9.18
N TRP A 87 6.96 20.39 8.91
CA TRP A 87 5.77 21.23 8.94
C TRP A 87 4.92 21.01 7.69
N VAL A 88 3.66 20.67 7.89
CA VAL A 88 2.67 20.50 6.81
C VAL A 88 1.45 21.38 7.05
N PRO A 89 0.64 21.68 6.01
CA PRO A 89 -0.66 22.32 6.18
C PRO A 89 -1.58 21.44 7.01
N ASP A 90 -2.26 22.02 8.02
CA ASP A 90 -3.26 21.31 8.82
C ASP A 90 -4.57 21.21 8.03
N SER A 91 -4.73 20.11 7.33
CA SER A 91 -5.99 19.77 6.69
C SER A 91 -6.36 18.32 7.07
N THR A 92 -7.26 18.18 8.00
CA THR A 92 -7.72 16.86 8.50
C THR A 92 -8.35 16.00 7.41
N SER A 93 -8.81 16.60 6.32
CA SER A 93 -9.42 15.91 5.18
C SER A 93 -8.42 15.54 4.06
N HIS A 94 -7.24 16.15 4.02
CA HIS A 94 -6.33 16.04 2.86
C HIS A 94 -4.93 15.51 3.19
N VAL A 95 -4.58 15.36 4.47
CA VAL A 95 -3.26 14.89 4.91
C VAL A 95 -3.36 13.52 5.55
N GLN A 96 -2.43 12.64 5.23
CA GLN A 96 -2.36 11.30 5.82
C GLN A 96 -2.15 11.37 7.33
N GLN A 97 -2.91 10.54 8.05
CA GLN A 97 -2.61 10.31 9.46
C GLN A 97 -1.44 9.34 9.59
N THR A 98 -0.56 9.57 10.55
CA THR A 98 0.50 8.63 10.90
C THR A 98 -0.15 7.30 11.28
N LYS A 99 0.27 6.19 10.64
CA LYS A 99 -0.24 4.86 11.00
C LYS A 99 0.14 4.54 12.43
N VAL A 100 -0.86 4.46 13.31
CA VAL A 100 -0.69 3.79 14.61
C VAL A 100 -0.65 2.29 14.32
N PRO A 101 0.32 1.52 14.88
CA PRO A 101 0.31 0.07 14.78
C PRO A 101 -1.05 -0.47 15.24
N GLY A 102 -1.64 -1.37 14.46
CA GLY A 102 -2.94 -1.93 14.75
C GLY A 102 -3.02 -2.53 16.16
N SER A 103 -4.17 -2.44 16.80
CA SER A 103 -4.43 -3.06 18.08
C SER A 103 -4.31 -4.60 17.99
N GLN A 104 -4.16 -5.28 19.11
CA GLN A 104 -4.20 -6.76 19.16
C GLN A 104 -5.46 -7.32 18.50
N ASP A 105 -6.58 -6.62 18.64
CA ASP A 105 -7.86 -7.00 18.04
C ASP A 105 -7.81 -6.97 16.50
N GLU A 106 -7.12 -5.99 15.89
CA GLU A 106 -6.96 -5.94 14.43
C GLU A 106 -6.09 -7.08 13.89
N ALA A 107 -5.09 -7.51 14.65
CA ALA A 107 -4.25 -8.66 14.28
C ALA A 107 -5.06 -9.96 14.29
N LEU A 108 -5.88 -10.19 15.33
CA LEU A 108 -6.76 -11.35 15.41
C LEU A 108 -7.80 -11.39 14.27
N LEU A 109 -8.47 -10.27 14.00
CA LEU A 109 -9.41 -10.17 12.89
C LEU A 109 -8.73 -10.43 11.54
N THR A 110 -7.50 -9.98 11.36
CA THR A 110 -6.73 -10.25 10.14
C THR A 110 -6.44 -11.74 10.00
N GLU A 111 -6.05 -12.42 11.07
CA GLU A 111 -5.82 -13.86 11.07
C GLU A 111 -7.10 -14.67 10.77
N GLU A 112 -8.24 -14.27 11.30
CA GLU A 112 -9.54 -14.89 10.99
C GLU A 112 -9.92 -14.74 9.51
N ILE A 113 -9.73 -13.54 8.93
CA ILE A 113 -9.97 -13.30 7.50
C ILE A 113 -9.06 -14.18 6.66
N ILE A 114 -7.78 -14.28 7.00
CA ILE A 114 -6.81 -15.11 6.27
C ILE A 114 -7.18 -16.60 6.38
N ALA A 115 -7.56 -17.10 7.56
CA ALA A 115 -8.00 -18.46 7.74
C ALA A 115 -9.21 -18.77 6.85
N TYR A 116 -10.23 -17.90 6.86
CA TYR A 116 -11.40 -18.03 6.00
C TYR A 116 -11.05 -18.10 4.52
N VAL A 117 -10.14 -17.22 4.06
CA VAL A 117 -9.71 -17.22 2.65
C VAL A 117 -8.98 -18.51 2.29
N VAL A 118 -8.07 -18.99 3.13
CA VAL A 118 -7.33 -20.24 2.91
C VAL A 118 -8.27 -21.44 2.80
N ASP A 119 -9.27 -21.51 3.67
CA ASP A 119 -10.27 -22.59 3.64
C ASP A 119 -11.12 -22.58 2.35
N ASN A 120 -11.33 -21.39 1.78
CA ASN A 120 -12.16 -21.19 0.59
C ASN A 120 -11.36 -21.03 -0.71
N ILE A 121 -10.04 -20.95 -0.67
CA ILE A 121 -9.19 -20.69 -1.85
C ILE A 121 -9.33 -21.80 -2.93
N SER A 122 -9.75 -23.00 -2.50
CA SER A 122 -10.02 -24.10 -3.42
C SER A 122 -11.13 -23.80 -4.43
N LEU A 123 -12.02 -22.84 -4.15
CA LEU A 123 -13.06 -22.38 -5.07
C LEU A 123 -12.49 -21.70 -6.32
N HIS A 124 -11.25 -21.26 -6.25
CA HIS A 124 -10.55 -20.55 -7.33
C HIS A 124 -9.40 -21.36 -7.97
N ARG A 125 -9.28 -22.68 -7.64
CA ARG A 125 -8.15 -23.51 -8.10
C ARG A 125 -8.03 -23.69 -9.62
N GLU A 126 -9.09 -23.47 -10.35
CA GLU A 126 -9.06 -23.52 -11.82
C GLU A 126 -8.47 -22.22 -12.40
N LYS A 127 -8.32 -21.18 -11.57
CA LYS A 127 -7.76 -19.86 -11.94
C LYS A 127 -6.35 -19.71 -11.41
N ALA A 128 -5.55 -18.89 -12.06
CA ALA A 128 -4.31 -18.40 -11.45
C ALA A 128 -4.68 -17.45 -10.30
N ILE A 129 -4.13 -17.69 -9.12
CA ILE A 129 -4.38 -16.88 -7.93
C ILE A 129 -3.28 -15.83 -7.82
N VAL A 130 -3.63 -14.58 -8.05
CA VAL A 130 -2.73 -13.42 -8.02
C VAL A 130 -2.87 -12.74 -6.67
N ILE A 131 -1.81 -12.71 -5.85
CA ILE A 131 -1.81 -12.10 -4.53
C ILE A 131 -0.96 -10.84 -4.55
N GLY A 132 -1.61 -9.72 -4.30
CA GLY A 132 -1.00 -8.39 -4.36
C GLY A 132 -0.04 -8.07 -3.22
N PRO A 133 0.48 -6.83 -3.21
CA PRO A 133 1.34 -6.34 -2.16
C PRO A 133 0.56 -6.10 -0.88
N GLY A 134 1.29 -6.10 0.22
CA GLY A 134 0.76 -5.71 1.51
C GLY A 134 0.87 -6.75 2.59
N ARG A 135 0.89 -6.27 3.86
CA ARG A 135 1.07 -7.15 5.00
C ARG A 135 -0.02 -8.21 5.13
N THR A 136 -1.28 -7.83 4.89
CA THR A 136 -2.39 -8.78 4.88
C THR A 136 -2.22 -9.83 3.77
N CYS A 137 -1.82 -9.39 2.57
CA CYS A 137 -1.52 -10.29 1.46
C CYS A 137 -0.28 -11.16 1.75
N LEU A 138 0.75 -10.62 2.41
CA LEU A 138 1.93 -11.40 2.81
C LEU A 138 1.53 -12.52 3.78
N LEU A 139 0.71 -12.23 4.79
CA LEU A 139 0.18 -13.24 5.70
C LEU A 139 -0.60 -14.35 4.96
N LEU A 140 -1.39 -13.99 3.95
CA LEU A 140 -2.07 -14.97 3.10
C LEU A 140 -1.06 -15.87 2.38
N LYS A 141 0.01 -15.30 1.78
CA LYS A 141 1.07 -16.05 1.11
C LYS A 141 1.77 -17.02 2.07
N GLU A 142 2.13 -16.55 3.26
CA GLU A 142 2.74 -17.36 4.32
C GLU A 142 1.85 -18.52 4.77
N ARG A 143 0.55 -18.28 4.91
CA ARG A 143 -0.43 -19.32 5.25
C ARG A 143 -0.64 -20.34 4.13
N LEU A 144 -0.42 -19.93 2.89
CA LEU A 144 -0.42 -20.84 1.73
C LEU A 144 0.93 -21.57 1.54
N GLY A 145 1.89 -21.39 2.46
CA GLY A 145 3.15 -22.10 2.51
C GLY A 145 4.26 -21.55 1.63
N VAL A 146 4.17 -20.27 1.22
CA VAL A 146 5.20 -19.62 0.41
C VAL A 146 5.81 -18.42 1.13
N ALA A 147 7.12 -18.27 1.06
CA ALA A 147 7.83 -17.06 1.46
C ALA A 147 7.65 -15.98 0.38
N GLY A 148 6.45 -15.40 0.34
CA GLY A 148 6.08 -14.41 -0.67
C GLY A 148 6.68 -13.03 -0.45
N THR A 149 6.47 -12.13 -1.42
CA THR A 149 6.98 -10.76 -1.39
C THR A 149 6.02 -9.80 -0.67
N LEU A 150 6.57 -8.86 0.09
CA LEU A 150 5.77 -7.83 0.79
C LEU A 150 5.23 -6.77 -0.17
N LEU A 151 6.03 -6.36 -1.15
CA LEU A 151 5.76 -5.24 -2.05
C LEU A 151 5.40 -5.66 -3.48
N GLY A 152 5.63 -6.93 -3.83
CA GLY A 152 5.39 -7.50 -5.15
C GLY A 152 4.07 -8.28 -5.25
N PHE A 153 3.77 -8.67 -6.46
CA PHE A 153 2.73 -9.64 -6.77
C PHE A 153 3.33 -11.03 -6.85
N ASP A 154 2.69 -12.00 -6.20
CA ASP A 154 3.04 -13.41 -6.32
C ASP A 154 1.83 -14.17 -6.88
N VAL A 155 2.09 -15.16 -7.72
CA VAL A 155 1.06 -15.91 -8.43
C VAL A 155 1.17 -17.39 -8.10
N LEU A 156 0.07 -17.98 -7.67
CA LEU A 156 -0.09 -19.42 -7.57
C LEU A 156 -0.82 -19.92 -8.83
N LEU A 157 -0.14 -20.73 -9.60
CA LEU A 157 -0.68 -21.33 -10.81
C LEU A 157 -1.62 -22.52 -10.48
N PRO A 158 -2.54 -22.90 -11.38
CA PRO A 158 -3.44 -24.03 -11.17
C PRO A 158 -2.72 -25.36 -10.93
N ASP A 159 -1.50 -25.53 -11.43
CA ASP A 159 -0.65 -26.71 -11.20
C ASP A 159 0.06 -26.72 -9.83
N GLY A 160 -0.13 -25.67 -9.02
CA GLY A 160 0.47 -25.51 -7.70
C GLY A 160 1.83 -24.83 -7.69
N GLN A 161 2.36 -24.43 -8.85
CA GLN A 161 3.64 -23.71 -8.92
C GLN A 161 3.45 -22.24 -8.50
N TRP A 162 4.43 -21.70 -7.75
CA TRP A 162 4.51 -20.30 -7.39
C TRP A 162 5.44 -19.51 -8.30
N LEU A 163 4.97 -18.36 -8.76
CA LEU A 163 5.79 -17.33 -9.39
C LEU A 163 5.88 -16.14 -8.43
N LEU A 164 7.09 -15.78 -8.01
CA LEU A 164 7.30 -14.72 -7.02
C LEU A 164 7.74 -13.42 -7.68
N ASP A 165 7.30 -12.29 -7.10
CA ASP A 165 7.64 -10.93 -7.53
C ASP A 165 7.45 -10.71 -9.04
N VAL A 166 6.28 -11.10 -9.53
CA VAL A 166 6.01 -11.07 -10.97
C VAL A 166 5.89 -9.63 -11.49
N PRO A 167 6.62 -9.29 -12.57
CA PRO A 167 6.47 -8.01 -13.24
C PRO A 167 5.15 -7.95 -14.05
N PHE A 168 4.75 -6.74 -14.43
CA PHE A 168 3.57 -6.50 -15.28
C PHE A 168 3.53 -7.38 -16.53
N SER A 169 4.67 -7.55 -17.21
CA SER A 169 4.75 -8.37 -18.43
C SER A 169 4.30 -9.81 -18.20
N VAL A 170 4.57 -10.38 -17.04
CA VAL A 170 4.15 -11.75 -16.71
C VAL A 170 2.62 -11.80 -16.51
N LEU A 171 2.02 -10.81 -15.86
CA LEU A 171 0.56 -10.76 -15.69
C LEU A 171 -0.16 -10.53 -17.03
N ARG A 172 0.45 -9.75 -17.93
CA ARG A 172 -0.10 -9.46 -19.27
C ARG A 172 0.05 -10.63 -20.24
N ASP A 173 1.25 -11.24 -20.28
CA ASP A 173 1.63 -12.22 -21.32
C ASP A 173 1.16 -13.65 -21.02
N GLN A 174 0.49 -13.86 -19.91
CA GLN A 174 -0.06 -15.15 -19.53
C GLN A 174 -1.30 -15.49 -20.37
N GLN A 175 -1.11 -15.68 -21.67
CA GLN A 175 -2.14 -16.16 -22.61
C GLN A 175 -2.74 -17.52 -22.21
N ASN A 176 -2.18 -18.20 -21.19
CA ASN A 176 -2.71 -19.42 -20.60
C ASN A 176 -3.45 -19.18 -19.27
N MET A 177 -3.55 -17.92 -18.82
CA MET A 177 -4.39 -17.55 -17.68
C MET A 177 -5.73 -17.03 -18.19
N ASP A 178 -6.50 -17.87 -18.88
CA ASP A 178 -7.86 -17.53 -19.35
C ASP A 178 -8.76 -17.03 -18.21
N THR A 179 -8.34 -17.25 -16.97
CA THR A 179 -8.99 -16.68 -15.78
C THR A 179 -7.97 -16.50 -14.65
N MET A 180 -7.91 -15.30 -14.08
CA MET A 180 -7.19 -15.05 -12.81
C MET A 180 -8.20 -14.65 -11.74
N HIS A 181 -7.82 -14.90 -10.47
CA HIS A 181 -8.51 -14.34 -9.32
C HIS A 181 -7.51 -13.53 -8.50
N VAL A 182 -7.82 -12.26 -8.24
CA VAL A 182 -6.89 -11.29 -7.66
C VAL A 182 -7.26 -11.00 -6.21
N PHE A 183 -6.35 -11.24 -5.29
CA PHE A 183 -6.45 -10.86 -3.88
C PHE A 183 -5.69 -9.58 -3.64
N LEU A 184 -6.38 -8.54 -3.17
CA LEU A 184 -5.79 -7.25 -2.82
C LEU A 184 -6.11 -6.90 -1.37
N SER A 185 -5.15 -6.29 -0.71
CA SER A 185 -5.39 -5.59 0.55
C SER A 185 -5.35 -4.08 0.34
N PHE A 186 -6.10 -3.36 1.14
CA PHE A 186 -6.12 -1.90 1.09
C PHE A 186 -5.82 -1.30 2.45
N SER A 187 -5.49 -0.02 2.44
CA SER A 187 -5.29 0.77 3.63
C SER A 187 -6.20 2.00 3.55
N ARG A 188 -6.97 2.27 4.60
CA ARG A 188 -7.84 3.44 4.69
C ARG A 188 -7.12 4.75 4.37
N ALA A 189 -5.84 4.84 4.78
CA ALA A 189 -5.01 6.02 4.51
C ALA A 189 -4.65 6.22 3.03
N GLN A 190 -4.91 5.24 2.15
CA GLN A 190 -4.60 5.39 0.72
C GLN A 190 -5.72 6.05 -0.08
N GLY A 191 -6.97 5.99 0.39
CA GLY A 191 -8.13 6.60 -0.29
C GLY A 191 -8.54 5.97 -1.63
N PHE A 192 -7.77 5.02 -2.16
CA PHE A 192 -8.05 4.31 -3.42
C PHE A 192 -7.42 2.91 -3.42
N LEU A 193 -7.99 2.00 -4.20
CA LEU A 193 -7.59 0.60 -4.26
C LEU A 193 -6.47 0.34 -5.27
N LEU A 194 -6.54 0.94 -6.45
CA LEU A 194 -5.67 0.67 -7.59
C LEU A 194 -4.80 1.89 -7.92
N GLY A 195 -3.63 1.63 -8.54
CA GLY A 195 -2.73 2.67 -9.05
C GLY A 195 -1.59 3.05 -8.11
N ARG A 196 -1.54 2.50 -6.91
CA ARG A 196 -0.47 2.76 -5.95
C ARG A 196 0.02 1.49 -5.29
N GLY A 197 1.24 1.09 -5.64
CA GLY A 197 1.84 -0.14 -5.17
C GLY A 197 1.31 -1.41 -5.83
N ASN A 198 0.42 -1.25 -6.78
CA ASN A 198 -0.13 -2.34 -7.56
C ASN A 198 -0.25 -1.97 -9.06
N GLN A 199 0.75 -1.22 -9.55
CA GLN A 199 0.83 -0.78 -10.95
C GLN A 199 0.95 -1.95 -11.94
N GLN A 200 1.34 -3.14 -11.46
CA GLN A 200 1.31 -4.37 -12.25
C GLN A 200 -0.09 -4.73 -12.74
N LEU A 201 -1.14 -4.32 -12.01
CA LEU A 201 -2.53 -4.35 -12.48
C LEU A 201 -2.79 -3.13 -13.38
N SER A 202 -2.19 -3.12 -14.54
CA SER A 202 -2.40 -2.07 -15.54
C SER A 202 -3.81 -2.10 -16.11
N LEU A 203 -4.17 -1.04 -16.84
CA LEU A 203 -5.45 -0.98 -17.55
C LEU A 203 -5.64 -2.16 -18.50
N GLU A 204 -4.57 -2.67 -19.12
CA GLU A 204 -4.61 -3.83 -20.00
C GLU A 204 -5.01 -5.10 -19.23
N VAL A 205 -4.35 -5.38 -18.11
CA VAL A 205 -4.69 -6.50 -17.23
C VAL A 205 -6.10 -6.37 -16.68
N LEU A 206 -6.49 -5.17 -16.22
CA LEU A 206 -7.80 -4.93 -15.62
C LEU A 206 -8.97 -5.10 -16.61
N ARG A 207 -8.74 -4.90 -17.90
CA ARG A 207 -9.78 -5.09 -18.93
C ARG A 207 -10.12 -6.55 -19.19
N GLU A 208 -9.19 -7.46 -18.89
CA GLU A 208 -9.39 -8.91 -19.03
C GLU A 208 -10.08 -9.53 -17.80
N LEU A 209 -10.23 -8.78 -16.72
CA LEU A 209 -10.83 -9.23 -15.47
C LEU A 209 -12.27 -8.74 -15.33
N ASN A 210 -13.13 -9.59 -14.76
CA ASN A 210 -14.52 -9.25 -14.48
C ASN A 210 -14.64 -8.68 -13.06
N TRP A 211 -14.94 -7.41 -12.96
CA TRP A 211 -15.24 -6.80 -11.67
C TRP A 211 -16.74 -6.99 -11.32
N PRO A 212 -17.06 -7.43 -10.07
CA PRO A 212 -16.18 -7.75 -8.94
C PRO A 212 -15.73 -9.23 -8.87
N ASP A 213 -16.19 -10.09 -9.77
CA ASP A 213 -16.14 -11.56 -9.64
C ASP A 213 -14.70 -12.13 -9.59
N ASP A 214 -13.75 -11.47 -10.26
CA ASP A 214 -12.34 -11.89 -10.26
C ASP A 214 -11.50 -11.21 -9.17
N PHE A 215 -12.15 -10.54 -8.19
CA PHE A 215 -11.44 -9.84 -7.13
C PHE A 215 -11.93 -10.23 -5.74
N THR A 216 -11.00 -10.37 -4.81
CA THR A 216 -11.26 -10.44 -3.37
C THR A 216 -10.47 -9.36 -2.64
N LEU A 217 -11.18 -8.50 -1.91
CA LEU A 217 -10.56 -7.44 -1.12
C LEU A 217 -10.42 -7.87 0.34
N LEU A 218 -9.18 -7.86 0.83
CA LEU A 218 -8.83 -8.26 2.18
C LEU A 218 -8.71 -7.03 3.08
N GLY A 219 -9.60 -6.91 4.03
CA GLY A 219 -9.57 -5.80 4.98
C GLY A 219 -10.45 -6.03 6.19
N THR A 220 -10.05 -5.48 7.33
CA THR A 220 -10.87 -5.44 8.55
C THR A 220 -11.84 -4.27 8.50
N LEU A 221 -12.96 -4.34 9.23
CA LEU A 221 -13.93 -3.23 9.34
C LEU A 221 -13.29 -1.89 9.72
N PRO A 222 -12.30 -1.81 10.64
CA PRO A 222 -11.59 -0.57 10.91
C PRO A 222 -10.81 0.00 9.71
N LYS A 223 -10.58 -0.79 8.66
CA LYS A 223 -9.93 -0.35 7.41
C LYS A 223 -10.93 0.11 6.33
N LEU A 224 -12.19 -0.23 6.48
CA LEU A 224 -13.29 0.26 5.65
C LEU A 224 -13.76 1.64 6.14
#